data_bd57082926888cf9cc8cedbf224cd0e7
#
_entry.id   bd57082926888cf9cc8cedbf224cd0e7
#
_cell.length_a   1.000
_cell.length_b   1.000
_cell.length_c   1.000
_cell.angle_alpha   90.00
_cell.angle_beta   90.00
_cell.angle_gamma   90.00
#
_symmetry.space_group_name_H-M   'P 1'
#
loop_
_entity.id
_entity.type
_entity.pdbx_description
1 polymer ?
#
loop_
_entity_poly.entity_id
_entity_poly.type
_entity_poly.pdbx_seq_one_letter_code
_entity_poly.pdbx_strand_id
1 'polypeptide(L)'
;MGLFSSLSSSSSRHGSSRKHSSDQGSSAPAPTASAAPPVVTGIQAEPQLMENYITWEPVSWNVVLDHYRVIGTDPNGVDVLLGKTIFPFFHHSRRDVAGEKWSYYVKVVDAAGAESSPSGKATSTSLPSVTAGKALATIGSFDRKGTEFQYSPKDYKKIVTAHPDQTITVGPDATPAEVPYLLPGPGDKWAGSKSYTLKWTVKLDKPASKAALALWLIDTTKLGGVLDITINDFHKQIELPQGATQGSRQGDASGDPTPLRPAAIEFDLAENTLKEGENQLVFTLREGCLLYTSDAADDTPCV
;
A
#
# COMPACT_ATOMS: atom_id res chain seq x y z
N MET A 1 30.05 6.80 -34.50
CA MET A 1 30.43 7.98 -35.28
C MET A 1 29.82 9.15 -34.55
N GLY A 2 30.52 9.90 -33.76
CA GLY A 2 31.52 10.91 -34.01
C GLY A 2 30.77 12.21 -34.20
N LEU A 3 30.97 13.28 -33.51
CA LEU A 3 32.13 14.08 -33.30
C LEU A 3 31.96 15.16 -32.22
N PHE A 4 33.01 15.41 -31.49
CA PHE A 4 33.27 16.51 -30.58
C PHE A 4 33.30 17.86 -31.31
N SER A 5 32.98 18.96 -30.61
CA SER A 5 33.55 20.28 -30.90
C SER A 5 33.68 21.11 -29.62
N SER A 6 34.91 21.32 -29.22
CA SER A 6 35.37 22.27 -28.22
C SER A 6 35.53 23.65 -28.84
N LEU A 7 35.20 24.72 -28.12
CA LEU A 7 35.69 26.06 -28.40
C LEU A 7 36.14 26.74 -27.11
N SER A 8 37.44 26.91 -27.00
CA SER A 8 38.15 27.78 -26.07
C SER A 8 38.23 29.18 -26.68
N SER A 9 38.04 30.22 -25.88
CA SER A 9 38.55 31.56 -26.21
C SER A 9 39.12 32.22 -24.95
N SER A 10 40.39 32.53 -25.08
CA SER A 10 41.19 33.31 -24.17
C SER A 10 41.09 34.80 -24.48
N SER A 11 41.19 35.67 -23.48
CA SER A 11 41.74 37.05 -23.53
C SER A 11 41.33 37.75 -22.23
N SER A 12 42.08 38.54 -21.55
CA SER A 12 43.38 39.11 -21.46
C SER A 12 43.37 40.05 -20.24
N ARG A 13 44.51 40.12 -19.60
CA ARG A 13 44.87 40.88 -18.40
C ARG A 13 44.45 42.33 -18.37
N HIS A 14 44.03 42.82 -17.18
CA HIS A 14 44.39 44.14 -16.70
C HIS A 14 44.72 44.07 -15.22
N GLY A 15 45.96 44.39 -14.90
CA GLY A 15 46.47 44.50 -13.55
C GLY A 15 46.06 45.82 -12.92
N SER A 16 45.72 45.75 -11.65
CA SER A 16 45.62 46.90 -10.76
C SER A 16 46.09 46.45 -9.38
N SER A 17 47.29 46.90 -9.02
CA SER A 17 47.89 46.78 -7.70
C SER A 17 47.07 47.56 -6.69
N ARG A 18 46.57 46.86 -5.65
CA ARG A 18 46.10 47.47 -4.40
C ARG A 18 46.80 46.84 -3.20
N LYS A 19 47.26 47.71 -2.32
CA LYS A 19 48.07 47.53 -1.14
C LYS A 19 47.50 46.51 -0.15
N HIS A 20 48.39 45.69 0.38
CA HIS A 20 48.17 44.95 1.63
C HIS A 20 47.71 45.86 2.77
N SER A 21 46.55 45.57 3.30
CA SER A 21 46.19 45.84 4.68
C SER A 21 46.08 44.47 5.37
N SER A 22 46.91 44.28 6.37
CA SER A 22 46.88 43.16 7.27
C SER A 22 45.59 43.17 8.07
N ASP A 23 44.60 42.43 7.63
CA ASP A 23 43.41 42.16 8.43
C ASP A 23 43.68 40.95 9.30
N GLN A 24 43.61 41.18 10.63
CA GLN A 24 43.71 40.13 11.60
C GLN A 24 42.55 39.17 11.42
N GLY A 25 42.83 37.93 11.06
CA GLY A 25 41.87 36.87 10.96
C GLY A 25 41.17 36.65 12.29
N SER A 26 39.94 37.13 12.39
CA SER A 26 38.98 36.62 13.35
C SER A 26 38.72 35.15 12.99
N SER A 27 39.36 34.24 13.69
CA SER A 27 39.03 32.82 13.60
C SER A 27 37.58 32.66 14.06
N ALA A 28 36.67 32.38 13.12
CA ALA A 28 35.33 31.96 13.50
C ALA A 28 35.46 30.75 14.44
N PRO A 29 34.71 30.73 15.56
CA PRO A 29 34.76 29.59 16.46
C PRO A 29 34.46 28.34 15.70
N ALA A 30 35.25 27.29 15.88
CA ALA A 30 34.99 25.97 15.30
C ALA A 30 33.55 25.58 15.64
N PRO A 31 32.80 25.03 14.71
CA PRO A 31 31.43 24.60 14.98
C PRO A 31 31.45 23.65 16.17
N THR A 32 30.80 24.04 17.25
CA THR A 32 30.59 23.17 18.41
C THR A 32 29.93 21.91 17.90
N ALA A 33 30.50 20.76 18.25
CA ALA A 33 29.92 19.47 17.89
C ALA A 33 28.43 19.50 18.24
N SER A 34 27.57 19.30 17.25
CA SER A 34 26.13 19.26 17.47
C SER A 34 25.83 18.21 18.54
N ALA A 35 25.11 18.58 19.58
CA ALA A 35 24.68 17.60 20.54
C ALA A 35 23.88 16.53 19.83
N ALA A 36 24.10 15.24 20.15
CA ALA A 36 23.37 14.14 19.52
C ALA A 36 21.86 14.38 19.64
N PRO A 37 21.08 14.06 18.59
CA PRO A 37 19.63 14.20 18.64
C PRO A 37 19.02 13.44 19.83
N PRO A 38 17.88 13.89 20.37
CA PRO A 38 17.23 13.23 21.50
C PRO A 38 16.78 11.81 21.10
N VAL A 39 16.78 10.92 22.09
CA VAL A 39 16.29 9.55 21.91
C VAL A 39 14.76 9.57 21.87
N VAL A 40 14.16 8.80 20.95
CA VAL A 40 12.72 8.59 20.87
C VAL A 40 12.22 7.85 22.11
N THR A 41 11.08 8.29 22.65
CA THR A 41 10.39 7.67 23.80
C THR A 41 9.00 7.20 23.40
N GLY A 42 8.34 6.43 24.26
CA GLY A 42 6.95 6.02 24.08
C GLY A 42 6.70 5.09 22.89
N ILE A 43 7.71 4.35 22.42
CA ILE A 43 7.52 3.42 21.29
C ILE A 43 6.54 2.31 21.65
N GLN A 44 5.57 2.07 20.76
CA GLN A 44 4.59 1.01 20.85
C GLN A 44 4.51 0.29 19.50
N ALA A 45 4.07 -0.96 19.52
CA ALA A 45 3.83 -1.75 18.30
C ALA A 45 2.54 -2.54 18.48
N GLU A 46 1.56 -2.27 17.61
CA GLU A 46 0.23 -2.86 17.63
C GLU A 46 0.07 -3.85 16.48
N PRO A 47 -0.48 -5.05 16.74
CA PRO A 47 -0.74 -6.02 15.69
C PRO A 47 -1.95 -5.61 14.85
N GLN A 48 -1.79 -5.63 13.54
CA GLN A 48 -2.86 -5.49 12.55
C GLN A 48 -2.80 -6.66 11.56
N LEU A 49 -3.80 -6.79 10.69
CA LEU A 49 -3.88 -7.87 9.71
C LEU A 49 -2.67 -7.84 8.76
N MET A 50 -1.79 -8.83 8.88
CA MET A 50 -0.52 -8.92 8.12
C MET A 50 0.34 -7.65 8.21
N GLU A 51 0.22 -6.92 9.31
CA GLU A 51 0.91 -5.66 9.54
C GLU A 51 1.20 -5.47 11.03
N ASN A 52 2.29 -4.79 11.36
CA ASN A 52 2.51 -4.19 12.66
C ASN A 52 2.52 -2.68 12.50
N TYR A 53 1.70 -2.00 13.30
CA TYR A 53 1.63 -0.55 13.34
C TYR A 53 2.49 -0.04 14.49
N ILE A 54 3.48 0.77 14.18
CA ILE A 54 4.46 1.27 15.13
C ILE A 54 4.22 2.75 15.34
N THR A 55 4.14 3.19 16.60
CA THR A 55 4.00 4.58 17.00
C THR A 55 5.02 4.96 18.05
N TRP A 56 5.28 6.26 18.21
CA TRP A 56 6.17 6.79 19.24
C TRP A 56 5.84 8.25 19.55
N GLU A 57 6.40 8.77 20.65
CA GLU A 57 6.29 10.17 20.96
C GLU A 57 7.16 11.01 20.01
N PRO A 58 6.58 12.04 19.37
CA PRO A 58 7.34 12.88 18.46
C PRO A 58 8.43 13.65 19.23
N VAL A 59 9.61 13.78 18.65
CA VAL A 59 10.63 14.65 19.22
C VAL A 59 10.20 16.13 19.11
N SER A 60 10.66 16.95 20.05
CA SER A 60 10.38 18.38 20.05
C SER A 60 10.90 19.06 18.78
N TRP A 61 10.14 20.01 18.23
CA TRP A 61 10.54 20.85 17.09
C TRP A 61 11.77 21.73 17.34
N ASN A 62 12.30 21.77 18.55
CA ASN A 62 13.59 22.40 18.85
C ASN A 62 14.77 21.63 18.23
N VAL A 63 14.54 20.41 17.79
CA VAL A 63 15.48 19.60 17.04
C VAL A 63 15.17 19.79 15.57
N VAL A 64 16.19 20.11 14.76
CA VAL A 64 16.06 20.17 13.31
C VAL A 64 16.01 18.72 12.78
N LEU A 65 14.85 18.10 12.93
CA LEU A 65 14.58 16.74 12.50
C LEU A 65 14.63 16.65 10.97
N ASP A 66 15.47 15.78 10.43
CA ASP A 66 15.40 15.39 9.04
C ASP A 66 14.43 14.22 8.87
N HIS A 67 14.67 13.13 9.60
CA HIS A 67 13.74 11.97 9.57
C HIS A 67 13.95 11.06 10.79
N TYR A 68 12.99 10.17 11.00
CA TYR A 68 13.13 8.99 11.83
C TYR A 68 13.59 7.81 10.97
N ARG A 69 14.53 7.01 11.47
CA ARG A 69 14.88 5.69 10.95
C ARG A 69 14.16 4.64 11.76
N VAL A 70 13.35 3.82 11.11
CA VAL A 70 12.65 2.71 11.74
C VAL A 70 13.39 1.43 11.45
N ILE A 71 13.84 0.74 12.48
CA ILE A 71 14.57 -0.51 12.38
C ILE A 71 13.71 -1.61 13.01
N GLY A 72 13.60 -2.73 12.28
CA GLY A 72 12.97 -3.94 12.77
C GLY A 72 14.00 -5.04 12.97
N THR A 73 13.90 -5.76 14.09
CA THR A 73 14.60 -7.01 14.30
C THR A 73 13.67 -8.13 13.83
N ASP A 74 14.09 -8.88 12.83
CA ASP A 74 13.32 -9.97 12.22
C ASP A 74 13.17 -11.19 13.16
N PRO A 75 12.40 -12.23 12.80
CA PRO A 75 12.27 -13.46 13.60
C PRO A 75 13.59 -14.21 13.82
N ASN A 76 14.62 -13.97 13.00
CA ASN A 76 15.95 -14.58 13.11
C ASN A 76 16.90 -13.72 13.98
N GLY A 77 16.43 -12.57 14.49
CA GLY A 77 17.24 -11.68 15.30
C GLY A 77 18.10 -10.69 14.51
N VAL A 78 17.86 -10.54 13.21
CA VAL A 78 18.61 -9.63 12.33
C VAL A 78 17.93 -8.27 12.30
N ASP A 79 18.71 -7.22 12.52
CA ASP A 79 18.24 -5.83 12.41
C ASP A 79 18.22 -5.38 10.94
N VAL A 80 17.07 -4.90 10.49
CA VAL A 80 16.81 -4.43 9.13
C VAL A 80 16.27 -3.00 9.18
N LEU A 81 16.81 -2.10 8.36
CA LEU A 81 16.21 -0.79 8.14
C LEU A 81 14.92 -0.95 7.35
N LEU A 82 13.79 -0.71 7.99
CA LEU A 82 12.47 -0.83 7.36
C LEU A 82 12.10 0.38 6.53
N GLY A 83 12.51 1.56 6.98
CA GLY A 83 12.23 2.79 6.25
C GLY A 83 12.61 4.05 7.02
N LYS A 84 12.31 5.17 6.38
CA LYS A 84 12.45 6.53 6.91
C LYS A 84 11.11 7.23 6.89
N THR A 85 10.79 8.01 7.91
CA THR A 85 9.56 8.79 7.99
C THR A 85 9.80 10.08 8.76
N ILE A 86 9.02 11.12 8.46
CA ILE A 86 8.96 12.36 9.24
C ILE A 86 7.82 12.32 10.26
N PHE A 87 6.94 11.33 10.18
CA PHE A 87 5.79 11.15 11.05
C PHE A 87 6.14 10.26 12.24
N PRO A 88 5.51 10.41 13.41
CA PRO A 88 5.78 9.60 14.59
C PRO A 88 5.08 8.24 14.54
N PHE A 89 4.98 7.66 13.36
CA PHE A 89 4.42 6.33 13.13
C PHE A 89 5.01 5.68 11.88
N PHE A 90 4.86 4.35 11.81
CA PHE A 90 5.28 3.56 10.67
C PHE A 90 4.41 2.30 10.53
N HIS A 91 4.04 1.96 9.29
CA HIS A 91 3.33 0.75 8.94
C HIS A 91 4.29 -0.31 8.39
N HIS A 92 4.54 -1.36 9.16
CA HIS A 92 5.31 -2.50 8.70
C HIS A 92 4.38 -3.55 8.09
N SER A 93 3.91 -3.26 6.89
CA SER A 93 2.94 -4.06 6.14
C SER A 93 3.58 -5.28 5.45
N ARG A 94 2.73 -6.12 4.85
CA ARG A 94 3.11 -7.29 4.05
C ARG A 94 3.83 -8.35 4.87
N ARG A 95 3.39 -8.55 6.11
CA ARG A 95 3.87 -9.64 6.94
C ARG A 95 3.34 -10.97 6.43
N ASP A 96 3.93 -12.05 6.89
CA ASP A 96 3.49 -13.40 6.55
C ASP A 96 2.00 -13.61 6.87
N VAL A 97 1.31 -14.33 6.02
CA VAL A 97 -0.13 -14.62 6.19
C VAL A 97 -0.44 -15.41 7.46
N ALA A 98 0.51 -16.17 7.99
CA ALA A 98 0.37 -16.88 9.25
C ALA A 98 0.62 -16.00 10.49
N GLY A 99 0.97 -14.72 10.26
CA GLY A 99 1.44 -13.81 11.30
C GLY A 99 2.94 -13.92 11.53
N GLU A 100 3.58 -12.81 11.82
CA GLU A 100 5.03 -12.71 11.92
C GLU A 100 5.44 -11.80 13.09
N LYS A 101 6.31 -12.32 13.96
CA LYS A 101 6.80 -11.59 15.14
C LYS A 101 8.01 -10.75 14.80
N TRP A 102 7.95 -9.45 15.13
CA TRP A 102 9.04 -8.50 14.97
C TRP A 102 9.23 -7.65 16.22
N SER A 103 10.47 -7.17 16.42
CA SER A 103 10.78 -6.15 17.42
C SER A 103 11.26 -4.90 16.72
N TYR A 104 10.91 -3.73 17.24
CA TYR A 104 11.15 -2.44 16.58
C TYR A 104 11.87 -1.48 17.50
N TYR A 105 12.73 -0.66 16.92
CA TYR A 105 13.28 0.55 17.55
C TYR A 105 13.45 1.66 16.53
N VAL A 106 13.54 2.89 17.03
CA VAL A 106 13.58 4.09 16.19
C VAL A 106 14.78 4.94 16.60
N LYS A 107 15.41 5.57 15.60
CA LYS A 107 16.42 6.60 15.78
C LYS A 107 15.99 7.91 15.14
N VAL A 108 16.37 9.02 15.73
CA VAL A 108 16.26 10.37 15.13
C VAL A 108 17.48 10.63 14.28
N VAL A 109 17.30 11.21 13.11
CA VAL A 109 18.37 11.77 12.28
C VAL A 109 18.10 13.27 12.14
N ASP A 110 19.07 14.10 12.44
CA ASP A 110 18.96 15.54 12.27
C ASP A 110 19.39 16.01 10.87
N ALA A 111 19.18 17.28 10.57
CA ALA A 111 19.56 17.86 9.29
C ALA A 111 21.08 17.90 9.03
N ALA A 112 21.90 17.70 10.06
CA ALA A 112 23.35 17.54 9.94
C ALA A 112 23.76 16.07 9.68
N GLY A 113 22.82 15.13 9.72
CA GLY A 113 23.06 13.70 9.57
C GLY A 113 23.50 12.99 10.85
N ALA A 114 23.47 13.66 12.01
CA ALA A 114 23.75 13.01 13.28
C ALA A 114 22.58 12.12 13.72
N GLU A 115 22.91 10.93 14.25
CA GLU A 115 21.91 9.96 14.73
C GLU A 115 21.81 9.94 16.25
N SER A 116 20.61 9.79 16.77
CA SER A 116 20.38 9.49 18.19
C SER A 116 20.80 8.06 18.54
N SER A 117 20.94 7.80 19.84
CA SER A 117 20.88 6.42 20.32
C SER A 117 19.53 5.79 19.97
N PRO A 118 19.46 4.45 19.87
CA PRO A 118 18.19 3.75 19.65
C PRO A 118 17.18 4.03 20.77
N SER A 119 15.90 4.05 20.43
CA SER A 119 14.80 4.02 21.43
C SER A 119 14.82 2.70 22.22
N GLY A 120 13.95 2.57 23.20
CA GLY A 120 13.52 1.26 23.68
C GLY A 120 12.99 0.37 22.56
N LYS A 121 12.81 -0.93 22.81
CA LYS A 121 12.22 -1.87 21.84
C LYS A 121 10.75 -2.11 22.14
N ALA A 122 9.92 -2.13 21.08
CA ALA A 122 8.54 -2.62 21.11
C ALA A 122 8.43 -3.88 20.25
N THR A 123 7.65 -4.86 20.69
CA THR A 123 7.50 -6.14 19.97
C THR A 123 6.03 -6.39 19.67
N SER A 124 5.74 -6.83 18.45
CA SER A 124 4.39 -7.22 18.03
C SER A 124 4.45 -8.44 17.11
N THR A 125 3.36 -9.20 17.10
CA THR A 125 3.13 -10.27 16.13
C THR A 125 1.93 -9.89 15.28
N SER A 126 2.10 -9.70 13.97
CA SER A 126 1.00 -9.33 13.09
C SER A 126 -0.13 -10.36 13.15
N LEU A 127 -1.38 -9.91 13.00
CA LEU A 127 -2.51 -10.83 12.98
C LEU A 127 -2.47 -11.68 11.70
N PRO A 128 -2.76 -12.98 11.81
CA PRO A 128 -2.79 -13.87 10.66
C PRO A 128 -3.99 -13.56 9.76
N SER A 129 -3.81 -13.77 8.46
CA SER A 129 -4.87 -13.76 7.46
C SER A 129 -5.64 -15.09 7.49
N VAL A 130 -6.92 -15.06 7.16
CA VAL A 130 -7.70 -16.29 6.94
C VAL A 130 -7.17 -17.09 5.75
N THR A 131 -6.42 -16.45 4.85
CA THR A 131 -5.76 -17.10 3.70
C THR A 131 -4.61 -18.03 4.09
N ALA A 132 -4.15 -17.99 5.34
CA ALA A 132 -3.24 -18.99 5.89
C ALA A 132 -3.92 -20.35 6.06
N GLY A 133 -5.23 -20.39 6.10
CA GLY A 133 -6.05 -21.60 6.20
C GLY A 133 -6.20 -22.31 4.86
N LYS A 134 -6.99 -23.38 4.87
CA LYS A 134 -7.32 -24.13 3.66
C LYS A 134 -8.37 -23.36 2.85
N ALA A 135 -8.04 -22.97 1.62
CA ALA A 135 -9.01 -22.40 0.71
C ALA A 135 -10.09 -23.42 0.31
N LEU A 136 -11.34 -23.01 0.31
CA LEU A 136 -12.48 -23.76 -0.21
C LEU A 136 -12.68 -23.44 -1.69
N ALA A 137 -12.53 -22.18 -2.07
CA ALA A 137 -12.51 -21.70 -3.44
C ALA A 137 -11.65 -20.42 -3.48
N THR A 138 -11.02 -20.16 -4.62
CA THR A 138 -10.16 -18.98 -4.80
C THR A 138 -10.21 -18.54 -6.26
N ILE A 139 -10.29 -17.23 -6.48
CA ILE A 139 -10.07 -16.63 -7.81
C ILE A 139 -8.89 -15.65 -7.66
N GLY A 140 -7.88 -15.82 -8.50
CA GLY A 140 -6.66 -15.05 -8.47
C GLY A 140 -5.67 -15.47 -7.38
N SER A 141 -4.57 -14.77 -7.33
CA SER A 141 -3.47 -14.98 -6.39
C SER A 141 -3.44 -13.86 -5.37
N PHE A 142 -3.16 -14.18 -4.10
CA PHE A 142 -3.00 -13.16 -3.06
C PHE A 142 -1.59 -12.54 -3.09
N ASP A 143 -1.10 -12.19 -4.29
CA ASP A 143 0.23 -11.64 -4.53
C ASP A 143 0.24 -10.10 -4.67
N ARG A 144 -0.94 -9.47 -4.51
CA ARG A 144 -1.14 -8.01 -4.65
C ARG A 144 -0.93 -7.49 -6.07
N LYS A 145 -1.12 -8.35 -7.05
CA LYS A 145 -1.16 -8.02 -8.46
C LYS A 145 -2.53 -8.40 -9.02
N GLY A 146 -2.92 -7.79 -10.12
CA GLY A 146 -4.18 -8.09 -10.78
C GLY A 146 -3.98 -8.35 -12.26
N THR A 147 -2.76 -8.70 -12.65
CA THR A 147 -2.40 -8.85 -14.06
C THR A 147 -2.95 -10.12 -14.71
N GLU A 148 -3.31 -11.11 -13.89
CA GLU A 148 -3.93 -12.36 -14.32
C GLU A 148 -5.41 -12.24 -14.66
N PHE A 149 -6.06 -11.15 -14.26
CA PHE A 149 -7.50 -10.94 -14.47
C PHE A 149 -7.82 -10.41 -15.87
N GLN A 150 -9.04 -10.66 -16.31
CA GLN A 150 -9.54 -10.20 -17.59
C GLN A 150 -9.53 -8.66 -17.69
N TYR A 151 -9.20 -8.14 -18.85
CA TYR A 151 -9.06 -6.72 -19.19
C TYR A 151 -7.89 -6.00 -18.51
N SER A 152 -7.14 -6.67 -17.65
CA SER A 152 -5.94 -6.10 -17.06
C SER A 152 -4.84 -5.95 -18.13
N PRO A 153 -4.02 -4.90 -18.07
CA PRO A 153 -4.14 -3.71 -17.23
C PRO A 153 -4.82 -2.52 -17.90
N LYS A 154 -5.19 -2.60 -19.21
CA LYS A 154 -5.55 -1.41 -20.00
C LYS A 154 -6.95 -1.46 -20.63
N ASP A 155 -7.53 -2.63 -20.69
CA ASP A 155 -8.75 -2.88 -21.46
C ASP A 155 -10.06 -2.71 -20.66
N TYR A 156 -10.01 -2.00 -19.54
CA TYR A 156 -11.13 -1.85 -18.60
C TYR A 156 -12.44 -1.38 -19.26
N LYS A 157 -12.37 -0.54 -20.28
CA LYS A 157 -13.55 -0.03 -21.00
C LYS A 157 -14.34 -1.12 -21.71
N LYS A 158 -13.72 -2.27 -21.99
CA LYS A 158 -14.39 -3.41 -22.62
C LYS A 158 -15.50 -4.00 -21.74
N ILE A 159 -15.43 -3.81 -20.43
CA ILE A 159 -16.43 -4.32 -19.49
C ILE A 159 -17.83 -3.79 -19.78
N VAL A 160 -17.95 -2.53 -20.21
CA VAL A 160 -19.24 -1.90 -20.52
C VAL A 160 -19.95 -2.58 -21.69
N THR A 161 -19.17 -2.98 -22.70
CA THR A 161 -19.72 -3.67 -23.90
C THR A 161 -19.94 -5.16 -23.63
N ALA A 162 -19.06 -5.77 -22.82
CA ALA A 162 -19.16 -7.19 -22.48
C ALA A 162 -20.31 -7.48 -21.50
N HIS A 163 -20.62 -6.52 -20.61
CA HIS A 163 -21.64 -6.67 -19.57
C HIS A 163 -22.66 -5.51 -19.60
N PRO A 164 -23.46 -5.40 -20.66
CA PRO A 164 -24.40 -4.28 -20.84
C PRO A 164 -25.52 -4.23 -19.79
N ASP A 165 -25.81 -5.37 -19.17
CA ASP A 165 -26.76 -5.53 -18.06
C ASP A 165 -26.12 -5.32 -16.68
N GLN A 166 -24.85 -4.90 -16.63
CA GLN A 166 -24.06 -4.70 -15.42
C GLN A 166 -23.89 -5.96 -14.55
N THR A 167 -24.09 -7.14 -15.15
CA THR A 167 -23.91 -8.41 -14.45
C THR A 167 -22.72 -9.20 -15.02
N ILE A 168 -21.80 -9.56 -14.13
CA ILE A 168 -20.67 -10.42 -14.41
C ILE A 168 -20.95 -11.77 -13.77
N THR A 169 -21.05 -12.84 -14.57
CA THR A 169 -21.31 -14.19 -14.07
C THR A 169 -20.07 -15.05 -14.19
N VAL A 170 -19.69 -15.69 -13.09
CA VAL A 170 -18.48 -16.50 -12.95
C VAL A 170 -18.87 -17.90 -12.48
N GLY A 171 -18.44 -18.90 -13.22
CA GLY A 171 -18.71 -20.30 -12.91
C GLY A 171 -17.81 -20.87 -11.81
N PRO A 172 -18.06 -22.12 -11.37
CA PRO A 172 -17.28 -22.77 -10.30
C PRO A 172 -15.84 -23.08 -10.70
N ASP A 173 -15.58 -23.29 -11.99
CA ASP A 173 -14.25 -23.64 -12.53
C ASP A 173 -13.59 -22.46 -13.24
N ALA A 174 -14.09 -21.23 -13.01
CA ALA A 174 -13.59 -20.06 -13.68
C ALA A 174 -12.14 -19.73 -13.27
N THR A 175 -11.37 -19.38 -14.28
CA THR A 175 -10.00 -18.90 -14.11
C THR A 175 -9.98 -17.37 -13.90
N PRO A 176 -8.91 -16.80 -13.34
CA PRO A 176 -8.79 -15.33 -13.21
C PRO A 176 -8.96 -14.59 -14.54
N ALA A 177 -8.50 -15.18 -15.65
CA ALA A 177 -8.62 -14.58 -16.99
C ALA A 177 -10.08 -14.41 -17.49
N GLU A 178 -11.04 -15.03 -16.84
CA GLU A 178 -12.47 -14.92 -17.15
C GLU A 178 -13.18 -13.89 -16.25
N VAL A 179 -12.49 -13.36 -15.23
CA VAL A 179 -13.04 -12.41 -14.26
C VAL A 179 -12.44 -11.03 -14.52
N PRO A 180 -13.26 -10.02 -14.80
CA PRO A 180 -12.75 -8.65 -14.92
C PRO A 180 -11.98 -8.22 -13.68
N TYR A 181 -10.86 -7.55 -13.88
CA TYR A 181 -10.00 -7.07 -12.80
C TYR A 181 -10.60 -5.93 -11.97
N LEU A 182 -11.75 -5.42 -12.37
CA LEU A 182 -12.45 -4.32 -11.70
C LEU A 182 -13.95 -4.59 -11.62
N LEU A 183 -14.59 -4.02 -10.63
CA LEU A 183 -16.04 -3.97 -10.47
C LEU A 183 -16.47 -2.51 -10.48
N PRO A 184 -17.03 -1.99 -11.61
CA PRO A 184 -17.49 -0.61 -11.69
C PRO A 184 -18.65 -0.32 -10.73
N GLY A 185 -18.69 0.92 -10.26
CA GLY A 185 -19.75 1.39 -9.40
C GLY A 185 -20.36 2.72 -9.85
N PRO A 186 -21.28 3.29 -9.09
CA PRO A 186 -21.93 4.57 -9.41
C PRO A 186 -20.97 5.75 -9.55
N GLY A 187 -19.76 5.65 -8.97
CA GLY A 187 -18.69 6.63 -9.13
C GLY A 187 -18.03 6.61 -10.51
N ASP A 188 -18.21 5.53 -11.27
CA ASP A 188 -17.55 5.32 -12.56
C ASP A 188 -18.31 5.96 -13.72
N LYS A 189 -18.08 7.23 -14.00
CA LYS A 189 -18.71 7.93 -15.13
C LYS A 189 -18.44 7.25 -16.48
N TRP A 190 -17.24 6.70 -16.68
CA TRP A 190 -16.87 5.97 -17.88
C TRP A 190 -17.66 4.67 -18.06
N ALA A 191 -18.17 4.07 -16.96
CA ALA A 191 -19.05 2.90 -16.97
C ALA A 191 -20.55 3.27 -16.87
N GLY A 192 -20.89 4.54 -17.06
CA GLY A 192 -22.24 5.06 -17.04
C GLY A 192 -22.82 5.28 -15.65
N SER A 193 -22.00 5.40 -14.62
CA SER A 193 -22.41 5.62 -13.22
C SER A 193 -23.42 4.60 -12.72
N LYS A 194 -23.16 3.33 -13.01
CA LYS A 194 -24.02 2.21 -12.66
C LYS A 194 -23.33 1.25 -11.71
N SER A 195 -24.11 0.67 -10.79
CA SER A 195 -23.66 -0.44 -9.95
C SER A 195 -23.50 -1.71 -10.79
N TYR A 196 -22.31 -2.30 -10.73
CA TYR A 196 -22.08 -3.62 -11.29
C TYR A 196 -22.17 -4.70 -10.22
N THR A 197 -22.60 -5.88 -10.64
CA THR A 197 -22.76 -7.05 -9.78
C THR A 197 -21.93 -8.21 -10.33
N LEU A 198 -21.06 -8.77 -9.50
CA LEU A 198 -20.36 -10.02 -9.76
C LEU A 198 -21.14 -11.17 -9.09
N LYS A 199 -21.51 -12.18 -9.84
CA LYS A 199 -22.14 -13.41 -9.37
C LYS A 199 -21.17 -14.56 -9.58
N TRP A 200 -20.66 -15.11 -8.50
CA TRP A 200 -19.73 -16.24 -8.54
C TRP A 200 -20.40 -17.48 -7.95
N THR A 201 -20.44 -18.56 -8.74
CA THR A 201 -20.91 -19.87 -8.27
C THR A 201 -19.71 -20.66 -7.77
N VAL A 202 -19.80 -21.13 -6.52
CA VAL A 202 -18.79 -22.01 -5.91
C VAL A 202 -19.42 -23.36 -5.64
N LYS A 203 -18.76 -24.45 -6.04
CA LYS A 203 -19.23 -25.81 -5.80
C LYS A 203 -18.37 -26.45 -4.72
N LEU A 204 -19.03 -26.97 -3.68
CA LEU A 204 -18.38 -27.67 -2.59
C LEU A 204 -18.83 -29.12 -2.52
N ASP A 205 -17.88 -30.04 -2.26
CA ASP A 205 -18.18 -31.47 -2.08
C ASP A 205 -18.82 -31.77 -0.72
N LYS A 206 -18.67 -30.87 0.24
CA LYS A 206 -19.18 -30.99 1.61
C LYS A 206 -19.54 -29.60 2.15
N PRO A 207 -20.52 -29.52 3.04
CA PRO A 207 -20.85 -28.27 3.71
C PRO A 207 -19.67 -27.79 4.58
N ALA A 208 -19.51 -26.49 4.73
CA ALA A 208 -18.54 -25.91 5.65
C ALA A 208 -19.30 -25.25 6.83
N SER A 209 -19.14 -25.81 8.02
CA SER A 209 -19.78 -25.26 9.22
C SER A 209 -19.20 -23.90 9.62
N LYS A 210 -17.91 -23.69 9.38
CA LYS A 210 -17.20 -22.42 9.60
C LYS A 210 -16.40 -22.10 8.36
N ALA A 211 -16.51 -20.87 7.90
CA ALA A 211 -15.75 -20.33 6.78
C ALA A 211 -15.59 -18.82 6.95
N ALA A 212 -14.63 -18.27 6.27
CA ALA A 212 -14.40 -16.84 6.17
C ALA A 212 -14.27 -16.42 4.71
N LEU A 213 -14.58 -15.17 4.42
CA LEU A 213 -14.31 -14.54 3.14
C LEU A 213 -13.10 -13.63 3.25
N ALA A 214 -12.18 -13.72 2.29
CA ALA A 214 -11.08 -12.80 2.10
C ALA A 214 -11.21 -12.08 0.76
N LEU A 215 -11.15 -10.76 0.78
CA LEU A 215 -11.10 -9.90 -0.39
C LEU A 215 -9.80 -9.09 -0.34
N TRP A 216 -8.89 -9.35 -1.25
CA TRP A 216 -7.67 -8.56 -1.36
C TRP A 216 -7.80 -7.59 -2.53
N LEU A 217 -7.82 -6.31 -2.19
CA LEU A 217 -7.96 -5.22 -3.11
C LEU A 217 -6.59 -4.60 -3.38
N ILE A 218 -6.31 -4.30 -4.63
CA ILE A 218 -5.07 -3.59 -5.01
C ILE A 218 -5.24 -2.11 -4.75
N ASP A 219 -6.43 -1.59 -4.99
CA ASP A 219 -6.79 -0.20 -4.70
C ASP A 219 -8.32 -0.01 -4.68
N THR A 220 -8.74 1.10 -4.13
CA THR A 220 -10.11 1.62 -4.21
C THR A 220 -10.04 3.09 -4.59
N THR A 221 -11.18 3.73 -4.79
CA THR A 221 -11.19 5.18 -5.06
C THR A 221 -10.95 6.01 -3.80
N LYS A 222 -10.65 7.30 -3.97
CA LYS A 222 -10.50 8.27 -2.86
C LYS A 222 -11.74 8.35 -1.97
N LEU A 223 -12.88 8.13 -2.55
CA LEU A 223 -14.14 8.20 -1.81
C LEU A 223 -14.43 6.91 -1.04
N GLY A 224 -13.63 5.86 -1.28
CA GLY A 224 -13.98 4.54 -0.79
C GLY A 224 -15.17 3.98 -1.55
N GLY A 225 -16.06 3.36 -0.85
CA GLY A 225 -17.29 2.81 -1.42
C GLY A 225 -18.05 1.92 -0.45
N VAL A 226 -19.14 1.38 -0.92
CA VAL A 226 -19.96 0.41 -0.19
C VAL A 226 -20.16 -0.82 -1.07
N LEU A 227 -19.76 -1.97 -0.56
CA LEU A 227 -19.91 -3.26 -1.22
C LEU A 227 -20.94 -4.11 -0.47
N ASP A 228 -22.01 -4.48 -1.16
CA ASP A 228 -22.96 -5.49 -0.68
C ASP A 228 -22.47 -6.88 -1.06
N ILE A 229 -22.46 -7.77 -0.11
CA ILE A 229 -22.07 -9.17 -0.27
C ILE A 229 -23.23 -10.05 0.18
N THR A 230 -23.66 -10.93 -0.72
CA THR A 230 -24.64 -11.98 -0.40
C THR A 230 -24.02 -13.33 -0.71
N ILE A 231 -24.06 -14.25 0.23
CA ILE A 231 -23.60 -15.62 0.08
C ILE A 231 -24.73 -16.54 0.52
N ASN A 232 -25.44 -17.14 -0.43
CA ASN A 232 -26.69 -17.86 -0.16
C ASN A 232 -27.66 -16.97 0.64
N ASP A 233 -27.97 -17.34 1.89
CA ASP A 233 -28.86 -16.61 2.79
C ASP A 233 -28.13 -15.59 3.69
N PHE A 234 -26.79 -15.55 3.65
CA PHE A 234 -25.97 -14.61 4.41
C PHE A 234 -25.85 -13.29 3.66
N HIS A 235 -26.04 -12.18 4.35
CA HIS A 235 -25.86 -10.84 3.77
C HIS A 235 -24.96 -9.99 4.67
N LYS A 236 -24.02 -9.28 4.06
CA LYS A 236 -23.15 -8.32 4.73
C LYS A 236 -22.88 -7.13 3.82
N GLN A 237 -22.94 -5.95 4.38
CA GLN A 237 -22.47 -4.72 3.76
C GLN A 237 -21.13 -4.33 4.39
N ILE A 238 -20.19 -3.94 3.57
CA ILE A 238 -18.87 -3.47 4.01
C ILE A 238 -18.56 -2.11 3.42
N GLU A 239 -17.96 -1.26 4.23
CA GLU A 239 -17.35 -0.01 3.77
C GLU A 239 -15.96 -0.33 3.21
N LEU A 240 -15.70 0.15 2.00
CA LEU A 240 -14.40 0.02 1.38
C LEU A 240 -13.50 1.17 1.84
N PRO A 241 -12.25 0.90 2.16
CA PRO A 241 -11.32 1.95 2.56
C PRO A 241 -11.08 2.94 1.41
N GLN A 242 -10.72 4.17 1.77
CA GLN A 242 -10.31 5.15 0.78
C GLN A 242 -8.98 4.77 0.16
N GLY A 243 -8.96 4.65 -1.14
CA GLY A 243 -7.79 4.33 -1.93
C GLY A 243 -7.03 5.54 -2.44
N ALA A 244 -6.11 5.28 -3.37
CA ALA A 244 -5.35 6.29 -4.10
C ALA A 244 -6.02 6.53 -5.44
N THR A 245 -6.54 7.68 -5.65
CA THR A 245 -7.49 7.98 -6.70
C THR A 245 -7.09 7.98 -8.11
N GLN A 246 -5.90 8.09 -8.44
CA GLN A 246 -5.54 8.47 -9.82
C GLN A 246 -4.66 7.45 -10.52
N GLY A 247 -4.68 6.20 -10.09
CA GLY A 247 -3.98 5.13 -10.78
C GLY A 247 -2.54 5.45 -11.16
N SER A 248 -1.96 6.44 -10.49
CA SER A 248 -0.57 6.80 -10.72
C SER A 248 0.32 5.70 -10.18
N ARG A 249 1.10 5.14 -11.06
CA ARG A 249 1.90 3.94 -10.85
C ARG A 249 3.35 4.17 -10.85
N GLN A 250 3.72 5.36 -10.57
CA GLN A 250 5.11 5.66 -10.37
C GLN A 250 5.57 5.05 -9.07
N GLY A 251 6.60 4.23 -9.13
CA GLY A 251 7.33 3.77 -7.97
C GLY A 251 7.21 2.30 -7.61
N ASP A 252 6.23 1.56 -8.09
CA ASP A 252 6.05 0.15 -7.76
C ASP A 252 7.17 -0.76 -8.29
N ALA A 253 7.69 -0.47 -9.49
CA ALA A 253 8.78 -1.24 -10.10
C ALA A 253 10.14 -0.99 -9.44
N SER A 254 10.32 0.13 -8.76
CA SER A 254 11.58 0.49 -8.08
C SER A 254 11.62 0.08 -6.61
N GLY A 255 10.52 -0.47 -6.08
CA GLY A 255 10.37 -0.76 -4.66
C GLY A 255 10.05 0.46 -3.80
N ASP A 256 9.86 1.62 -4.41
CA ASP A 256 9.35 2.80 -3.74
C ASP A 256 7.89 2.60 -3.29
N PRO A 257 7.41 3.37 -2.31
CA PRO A 257 6.03 3.28 -1.90
C PRO A 257 5.10 3.49 -3.10
N THR A 258 4.33 2.45 -3.44
CA THR A 258 3.32 2.57 -4.50
C THR A 258 2.28 3.60 -4.09
N PRO A 259 1.79 4.45 -5.02
CA PRO A 259 0.66 5.32 -4.76
C PRO A 259 -0.64 4.55 -4.52
N LEU A 260 -0.71 3.28 -4.96
CA LEU A 260 -1.84 2.40 -4.70
C LEU A 260 -1.95 2.08 -3.21
N ARG A 261 -3.18 1.94 -2.72
CA ARG A 261 -3.48 1.60 -1.33
C ARG A 261 -4.14 0.22 -1.27
N PRO A 262 -3.36 -0.86 -1.29
CA PRO A 262 -3.89 -2.20 -1.16
C PRO A 262 -4.60 -2.38 0.17
N ALA A 263 -5.71 -3.10 0.15
CA ALA A 263 -6.47 -3.43 1.34
C ALA A 263 -6.79 -4.93 1.37
N ALA A 264 -6.73 -5.52 2.54
CA ALA A 264 -7.23 -6.85 2.82
C ALA A 264 -8.47 -6.71 3.71
N ILE A 265 -9.58 -7.24 3.24
CA ILE A 265 -10.85 -7.23 3.97
C ILE A 265 -11.22 -8.68 4.23
N GLU A 266 -11.33 -9.04 5.49
CA GLU A 266 -11.60 -10.40 5.89
C GLU A 266 -12.69 -10.42 6.98
N PHE A 267 -13.57 -11.42 6.91
CA PHE A 267 -14.59 -11.62 7.93
C PHE A 267 -15.11 -13.05 7.92
N ASP A 268 -15.55 -13.49 9.09
CA ASP A 268 -16.21 -14.77 9.26
C ASP A 268 -17.61 -14.74 8.67
N LEU A 269 -18.00 -15.83 8.03
CA LEU A 269 -19.37 -16.09 7.63
C LEU A 269 -20.17 -16.63 8.82
N ALA A 270 -21.50 -16.45 8.78
CA ALA A 270 -22.36 -17.14 9.73
C ALA A 270 -22.19 -18.65 9.60
N GLU A 271 -22.38 -19.38 10.70
CA GLU A 271 -22.27 -20.83 10.68
C GLU A 271 -23.24 -21.45 9.67
N ASN A 272 -22.76 -22.46 8.94
CA ASN A 272 -23.52 -23.21 7.94
C ASN A 272 -24.01 -22.36 6.74
N THR A 273 -23.40 -21.21 6.47
CA THR A 273 -23.69 -20.41 5.26
C THR A 273 -23.39 -21.20 3.99
N LEU A 274 -22.27 -21.95 3.98
CA LEU A 274 -21.85 -22.71 2.81
C LEU A 274 -22.36 -24.16 2.90
N LYS A 275 -23.06 -24.58 1.84
CA LYS A 275 -23.73 -25.86 1.72
C LYS A 275 -22.95 -26.80 0.78
N GLU A 276 -23.22 -28.09 0.84
CA GLU A 276 -22.81 -29.03 -0.18
C GLU A 276 -23.49 -28.67 -1.51
N GLY A 277 -22.77 -28.81 -2.62
CA GLY A 277 -23.25 -28.43 -3.94
C GLY A 277 -22.93 -26.97 -4.27
N GLU A 278 -23.82 -26.34 -5.01
CA GLU A 278 -23.62 -24.97 -5.50
C GLU A 278 -23.94 -23.91 -4.43
N ASN A 279 -23.04 -22.96 -4.29
CA ASN A 279 -23.18 -21.79 -3.44
C ASN A 279 -23.04 -20.54 -4.30
N GLN A 280 -23.96 -19.60 -4.16
CA GLN A 280 -23.97 -18.36 -4.90
C GLN A 280 -23.35 -17.25 -4.06
N LEU A 281 -22.27 -16.65 -4.56
CA LEU A 281 -21.66 -15.46 -4.00
C LEU A 281 -21.99 -14.27 -4.91
N VAL A 282 -22.53 -13.22 -4.35
CA VAL A 282 -22.95 -12.02 -5.10
C VAL A 282 -22.29 -10.80 -4.47
N PHE A 283 -21.58 -10.04 -5.27
CA PHE A 283 -20.90 -8.82 -4.88
C PHE A 283 -21.45 -7.66 -5.70
N THR A 284 -22.08 -6.69 -5.06
CA THR A 284 -22.66 -5.51 -5.74
C THR A 284 -22.04 -4.25 -5.18
N LEU A 285 -21.38 -3.48 -6.02
CA LEU A 285 -20.82 -2.19 -5.62
C LEU A 285 -21.91 -1.12 -5.62
N ARG A 286 -22.31 -0.67 -4.44
CA ARG A 286 -23.38 0.30 -4.23
C ARG A 286 -22.93 1.74 -4.33
N GLU A 287 -21.73 2.00 -3.83
CA GLU A 287 -21.16 3.34 -3.81
C GLU A 287 -19.67 3.26 -4.16
N GLY A 288 -19.14 4.36 -4.70
CA GLY A 288 -17.72 4.44 -5.05
C GLY A 288 -17.38 3.76 -6.38
N CYS A 289 -16.14 3.38 -6.48
CA CYS A 289 -15.53 2.69 -7.61
C CYS A 289 -14.46 1.76 -7.07
N LEU A 290 -14.39 0.56 -7.54
CA LEU A 290 -13.48 -0.48 -7.08
C LEU A 290 -12.52 -0.85 -8.20
N LEU A 291 -11.23 -0.60 -8.01
CA LEU A 291 -10.17 -0.92 -8.96
C LEU A 291 -9.27 -2.01 -8.42
N TYR A 292 -9.14 -3.07 -9.19
CA TYR A 292 -8.15 -4.12 -8.97
C TYR A 292 -7.03 -3.95 -9.98
N THR A 293 -6.25 -2.88 -10.01
CA THR A 293 -5.28 -2.76 -11.09
C THR A 293 -3.92 -2.25 -10.78
N SER A 294 -3.03 -2.81 -11.56
CA SER A 294 -1.72 -2.30 -11.85
C SER A 294 -1.65 -1.56 -13.17
N ASP A 295 -2.40 -0.76 -13.67
CA ASP A 295 -2.17 0.18 -14.77
C ASP A 295 -3.40 0.80 -15.44
N ALA A 296 -3.58 2.10 -15.30
CA ALA A 296 -4.21 2.96 -16.25
C ALA A 296 -3.57 4.35 -16.24
N ALA A 297 -2.61 4.55 -17.10
CA ALA A 297 -2.39 5.86 -17.63
C ALA A 297 -3.54 6.09 -18.62
N ASP A 298 -4.51 6.84 -18.23
CA ASP A 298 -5.15 7.89 -18.98
C ASP A 298 -6.34 8.44 -18.22
N ASP A 299 -6.26 9.70 -17.94
CA ASP A 299 -7.26 10.68 -17.64
C ASP A 299 -8.73 10.22 -17.64
N THR A 300 -9.26 9.79 -16.51
CA THR A 300 -10.46 10.42 -15.96
C THR A 300 -10.63 9.97 -14.52
N PRO A 301 -10.58 10.86 -13.57
CA PRO A 301 -10.86 10.54 -12.19
C PRO A 301 -12.32 10.14 -12.03
N CYS A 302 -12.59 9.22 -11.11
CA CYS A 302 -13.88 9.19 -10.44
C CYS A 302 -14.04 10.55 -9.73
N VAL A 303 -14.80 11.47 -10.29
CA VAL A 303 -15.13 12.79 -9.74
C VAL A 303 -16.52 12.74 -9.18
#